data_52d4d40e73e0ae6c861aa893530212fa
#
_entry.id   52d4d40e73e0ae6c861aa893530212fa
#
_cell.length_a   1.000
_cell.length_b   1.000
_cell.length_c   1.000
_cell.angle_alpha   90.00
_cell.angle_beta   90.00
_cell.angle_gamma   90.00
#
_symmetry.space_group_name_H-M   'P 1'
#
loop_
_entity.id
_entity.type
_entity.pdbx_description
1 polymer ?
#
loop_
_entity_poly.entity_id
_entity_poly.type
_entity_poly.pdbx_seq_one_letter_code
_entity_poly.pdbx_strand_id
1 'polypeptide(L)'
;GQVSQQRERLWRLCAGNSSRKRSRIMLEELKKQVYEANMELPRLGLVTFTWGNVSGIDREKGLFVIKPSGVEYEKLTPEDMVVMSLDGEKVEGELNPSSDTKTHMVLYRRFPDIGGIVHTHSPWATSWAQAGRSIPCYGTTHADYIYRDVPCARCLTKEELDEDYEKNTGIVIGDLFEKEGIDYRAVPCVLCRCHGPFAWGENPHMAVH
;
A
#
# COMPACT_ATOMS: atom_id res chain seq x y z
N GLY A 1 -1.99 51.72 -5.40
CA GLY A 1 -0.64 51.42 -4.99
C GLY A 1 -0.57 50.53 -3.76
N GLN A 2 -0.26 51.04 -2.59
CA GLN A 2 0.05 50.26 -1.38
C GLN A 2 -1.13 49.41 -0.82
N VAL A 3 -2.36 49.90 -0.90
CA VAL A 3 -3.57 49.20 -0.41
C VAL A 3 -3.88 47.95 -1.23
N SER A 4 -3.61 47.97 -2.53
CA SER A 4 -3.82 46.82 -3.43
C SER A 4 -2.80 45.68 -3.13
N GLN A 5 -1.54 46.03 -2.91
CA GLN A 5 -0.49 45.07 -2.55
C GLN A 5 -0.72 44.40 -1.18
N GLN A 6 -1.24 45.16 -0.22
CA GLN A 6 -1.54 44.68 1.12
C GLN A 6 -2.76 43.74 1.13
N ARG A 7 -3.77 44.00 0.30
CA ARG A 7 -4.91 43.08 0.09
C ARG A 7 -4.50 41.79 -0.59
N GLU A 8 -3.65 41.86 -1.59
CA GLU A 8 -3.14 40.67 -2.31
C GLU A 8 -2.26 39.77 -1.39
N ARG A 9 -1.47 40.41 -0.53
CA ARG A 9 -0.64 39.70 0.48
C ARG A 9 -1.50 39.00 1.54
N LEU A 10 -2.54 39.66 2.04
CA LEU A 10 -3.53 39.09 2.96
C LEU A 10 -4.31 37.94 2.33
N TRP A 11 -4.73 38.10 1.06
CA TRP A 11 -5.43 37.05 0.34
C TRP A 11 -4.55 35.81 0.13
N ARG A 12 -3.29 35.97 -0.23
CA ARG A 12 -2.31 34.86 -0.34
C ARG A 12 -2.05 34.17 1.00
N LEU A 13 -1.98 34.90 2.10
CA LEU A 13 -1.83 34.35 3.44
C LEU A 13 -3.08 33.54 3.87
N CYS A 14 -4.28 34.08 3.62
CA CYS A 14 -5.53 33.39 3.92
C CYS A 14 -5.76 32.16 3.02
N ALA A 15 -5.48 32.26 1.74
CA ALA A 15 -5.58 31.15 0.79
C ALA A 15 -4.54 30.04 1.10
N GLY A 16 -3.30 30.44 1.42
CA GLY A 16 -2.25 29.49 1.82
C GLY A 16 -2.56 28.77 3.13
N ASN A 17 -3.17 29.46 4.10
CA ASN A 17 -3.56 28.87 5.38
C ASN A 17 -4.77 27.91 5.24
N SER A 18 -5.74 28.26 4.37
CA SER A 18 -6.87 27.38 4.04
C SER A 18 -6.44 26.11 3.31
N SER A 19 -5.52 26.23 2.35
CA SER A 19 -5.00 25.08 1.60
C SER A 19 -4.16 24.14 2.49
N ARG A 20 -3.31 24.67 3.36
CA ARG A 20 -2.55 23.88 4.34
C ARG A 20 -3.46 23.17 5.35
N LYS A 21 -4.50 23.84 5.84
CA LYS A 21 -5.49 23.26 6.75
C LYS A 21 -6.26 22.12 6.08
N ARG A 22 -6.69 22.32 4.84
CA ARG A 22 -7.38 21.30 4.02
C ARG A 22 -6.47 20.11 3.73
N SER A 23 -5.21 20.36 3.39
CA SER A 23 -4.19 19.35 3.15
C SER A 23 -3.94 18.49 4.40
N ARG A 24 -3.84 19.09 5.58
CA ARG A 24 -3.66 18.38 6.86
C ARG A 24 -4.89 17.51 7.19
N ILE A 25 -6.10 18.05 7.03
CA ILE A 25 -7.35 17.29 7.28
C ILE A 25 -7.44 16.05 6.37
N MET A 26 -7.05 16.15 5.11
CA MET A 26 -7.07 15.00 4.19
C MET A 26 -6.07 13.92 4.58
N LEU A 27 -4.88 14.26 5.08
CA LEU A 27 -3.91 13.27 5.58
C LEU A 27 -4.39 12.60 6.87
N GLU A 28 -5.02 13.34 7.78
CA GLU A 28 -5.62 12.76 8.99
C GLU A 28 -6.74 11.76 8.64
N GLU A 29 -7.56 12.09 7.65
CA GLU A 29 -8.59 11.16 7.16
C GLU A 29 -7.97 9.91 6.52
N LEU A 30 -6.93 10.07 5.72
CA LEU A 30 -6.21 8.93 5.13
C LEU A 30 -5.54 8.06 6.20
N LYS A 31 -4.95 8.65 7.24
CA LYS A 31 -4.40 7.90 8.38
C LYS A 31 -5.47 7.06 9.07
N LYS A 32 -6.65 7.63 9.28
CA LYS A 32 -7.78 6.92 9.87
C LYS A 32 -8.22 5.73 9.00
N GLN A 33 -8.38 5.94 7.69
CA GLN A 33 -8.74 4.87 6.75
C GLN A 33 -7.70 3.75 6.72
N VAL A 34 -6.41 4.10 6.71
CA VAL A 34 -5.31 3.12 6.74
C VAL A 34 -5.29 2.37 8.07
N TYR A 35 -5.50 3.05 9.19
CA TYR A 35 -5.63 2.42 10.50
C TYR A 35 -6.80 1.42 10.53
N GLU A 36 -8.00 1.85 10.13
CA GLU A 36 -9.19 1.00 10.11
C GLU A 36 -8.98 -0.24 9.22
N ALA A 37 -8.40 -0.07 8.04
CA ALA A 37 -8.08 -1.17 7.14
C ALA A 37 -7.04 -2.14 7.74
N ASN A 38 -6.03 -1.65 8.46
CA ASN A 38 -5.08 -2.50 9.18
C ASN A 38 -5.78 -3.29 10.30
N MET A 39 -6.73 -2.69 11.03
CA MET A 39 -7.47 -3.37 12.10
C MET A 39 -8.42 -4.46 11.57
N GLU A 40 -8.83 -4.41 10.30
CA GLU A 40 -9.57 -5.48 9.65
C GLU A 40 -8.74 -6.78 9.53
N LEU A 41 -7.43 -6.69 9.37
CA LEU A 41 -6.57 -7.86 9.16
C LEU A 41 -6.64 -8.87 10.31
N PRO A 42 -6.43 -8.50 11.60
CA PRO A 42 -6.60 -9.43 12.70
C PRO A 42 -8.07 -9.86 12.90
N ARG A 43 -9.04 -8.98 12.66
CA ARG A 43 -10.47 -9.31 12.75
C ARG A 43 -10.86 -10.42 11.75
N LEU A 44 -10.27 -10.42 10.57
CA LEU A 44 -10.50 -11.42 9.52
C LEU A 44 -9.58 -12.65 9.63
N GLY A 45 -8.66 -12.68 10.61
CA GLY A 45 -7.71 -13.78 10.78
C GLY A 45 -6.65 -13.87 9.67
N LEU A 46 -6.33 -12.75 9.04
CA LEU A 46 -5.38 -12.68 7.92
C LEU A 46 -3.94 -12.47 8.35
N VAL A 47 -3.69 -12.15 9.62
CA VAL A 47 -2.36 -11.83 10.15
C VAL A 47 -2.12 -12.53 11.48
N THR A 48 -0.82 -12.67 11.80
CA THR A 48 -0.32 -13.20 13.07
C THR A 48 0.69 -12.20 13.65
N PHE A 49 0.68 -12.01 14.97
CA PHE A 49 1.56 -11.07 15.68
C PHE A 49 1.43 -9.64 15.12
N THR A 50 2.56 -9.01 14.80
CA THR A 50 2.65 -7.66 14.22
C THR A 50 2.75 -7.66 12.71
N TRP A 51 2.71 -8.84 12.08
CA TRP A 51 2.94 -9.02 10.65
C TRP A 51 1.77 -8.52 9.82
N GLY A 52 2.05 -8.30 8.55
CA GLY A 52 1.09 -7.72 7.64
C GLY A 52 0.94 -6.20 7.79
N ASN A 53 0.45 -5.58 6.76
CA ASN A 53 0.26 -4.13 6.71
C ASN A 53 -0.68 -3.74 5.58
N VAL A 54 -1.30 -2.58 5.76
CA VAL A 54 -2.07 -1.87 4.73
C VAL A 54 -1.51 -0.48 4.59
N SER A 55 -1.48 0.02 3.37
CA SER A 55 -1.21 1.43 3.08
C SER A 55 -2.31 2.06 2.22
N GLY A 56 -2.32 3.38 2.17
CA GLY A 56 -3.19 4.17 1.30
C GLY A 56 -2.44 5.39 0.79
N ILE A 57 -2.76 5.86 -0.41
CA ILE A 57 -2.07 6.96 -1.08
C ILE A 57 -2.97 8.15 -1.34
N ASP A 58 -2.44 9.36 -1.11
CA ASP A 58 -2.93 10.61 -1.64
C ASP A 58 -2.14 10.95 -2.91
N ARG A 59 -2.74 10.70 -4.07
CA ARG A 59 -2.11 10.90 -5.38
C ARG A 59 -1.80 12.36 -5.69
N GLU A 60 -2.64 13.28 -5.20
CA GLU A 60 -2.42 14.72 -5.43
C GLU A 60 -1.16 15.22 -4.74
N LYS A 61 -0.85 14.67 -3.56
CA LYS A 61 0.33 15.03 -2.79
C LYS A 61 1.56 14.16 -3.08
N GLY A 62 1.38 13.01 -3.74
CA GLY A 62 2.43 12.02 -3.90
C GLY A 62 2.90 11.42 -2.55
N LEU A 63 1.99 11.34 -1.58
CA LEU A 63 2.23 10.84 -0.24
C LEU A 63 1.39 9.60 0.04
N PHE A 64 1.95 8.62 0.71
CA PHE A 64 1.19 7.46 1.18
C PHE A 64 1.39 7.24 2.68
N VAL A 65 0.37 6.67 3.29
CA VAL A 65 0.33 6.34 4.72
C VAL A 65 0.44 4.83 4.87
N ILE A 66 1.26 4.36 5.79
CA ILE A 66 1.49 2.94 6.02
C ILE A 66 1.58 2.63 7.52
N LYS A 67 1.21 1.39 7.89
CA LYS A 67 1.36 0.87 9.25
C LYS A 67 2.83 0.92 9.70
N PRO A 68 3.11 1.31 10.95
CA PRO A 68 4.45 1.22 11.51
C PRO A 68 4.89 -0.24 11.70
N SER A 69 6.20 -0.46 11.67
CA SER A 69 6.84 -1.75 11.91
C SER A 69 6.77 -2.15 13.39
N GLY A 70 6.50 -3.42 13.66
CA GLY A 70 6.66 -4.02 14.99
C GLY A 70 5.68 -3.56 16.07
N VAL A 71 4.61 -2.87 15.71
CA VAL A 71 3.55 -2.46 16.65
C VAL A 71 2.44 -3.51 16.67
N GLU A 72 2.09 -3.96 17.89
CA GLU A 72 0.96 -4.88 18.10
C GLU A 72 -0.36 -4.20 17.70
N TYR A 73 -1.24 -4.96 17.06
CA TYR A 73 -2.51 -4.42 16.54
C TYR A 73 -3.38 -3.80 17.65
N GLU A 74 -3.39 -4.41 18.85
CA GLU A 74 -4.16 -3.92 20.00
C GLU A 74 -3.65 -2.58 20.56
N LYS A 75 -2.41 -2.20 20.24
CA LYS A 75 -1.79 -0.96 20.70
C LYS A 75 -1.75 0.12 19.60
N LEU A 76 -2.11 -0.25 18.38
CA LEU A 76 -2.04 0.62 17.24
C LEU A 76 -3.11 1.71 17.31
N THR A 77 -2.74 2.94 16.96
CA THR A 77 -3.64 4.09 16.86
C THR A 77 -3.53 4.76 15.49
N PRO A 78 -4.50 5.57 15.06
CA PRO A 78 -4.39 6.32 13.81
C PRO A 78 -3.16 7.25 13.76
N GLU A 79 -2.76 7.80 14.91
CA GLU A 79 -1.62 8.71 15.05
C GLU A 79 -0.28 8.01 14.82
N ASP A 80 -0.21 6.69 15.02
CA ASP A 80 0.98 5.87 14.80
C ASP A 80 1.29 5.66 13.31
N MET A 81 0.31 5.91 12.44
CA MET A 81 0.49 5.74 11.00
C MET A 81 1.59 6.65 10.46
N VAL A 82 2.46 6.11 9.63
CA VAL A 82 3.64 6.79 9.09
C VAL A 82 3.34 7.32 7.69
N VAL A 83 3.67 8.58 7.44
CA VAL A 83 3.53 9.21 6.12
C VAL A 83 4.86 9.17 5.38
N MET A 84 4.84 8.62 4.18
CA MET A 84 6.00 8.47 3.30
C MET A 84 5.77 9.19 1.98
N SER A 85 6.84 9.75 1.41
CA SER A 85 6.81 10.22 0.03
C SER A 85 7.04 9.06 -0.95
N LEU A 86 6.63 9.24 -2.21
CA LEU A 86 6.96 8.29 -3.27
C LEU A 86 8.47 8.24 -3.58
N ASP A 87 9.26 9.20 -3.08
CA ASP A 87 10.73 9.19 -3.18
C ASP A 87 11.41 8.41 -2.04
N GLY A 88 10.60 7.88 -1.10
CA GLY A 88 11.09 7.03 -0.02
C GLY A 88 11.47 7.78 1.25
N GLU A 89 11.15 9.07 1.34
CA GLU A 89 11.41 9.88 2.54
C GLU A 89 10.25 9.76 3.53
N LYS A 90 10.58 9.63 4.81
CA LYS A 90 9.59 9.75 5.89
C LYS A 90 9.24 11.22 6.10
N VAL A 91 7.97 11.56 5.81
CA VAL A 91 7.46 12.94 5.87
C VAL A 91 6.86 13.24 7.24
N GLU A 92 6.16 12.26 7.85
CA GLU A 92 5.52 12.41 9.15
C GLU A 92 5.44 11.06 9.89
N GLY A 93 5.51 11.10 11.21
CA GLY A 93 5.39 9.95 12.11
C GLY A 93 6.63 9.73 12.95
N GLU A 94 6.43 9.34 14.22
CA GLU A 94 7.53 9.09 15.19
C GLU A 94 8.12 7.69 14.98
N LEU A 95 7.31 6.72 14.56
CA LEU A 95 7.68 5.32 14.44
C LEU A 95 8.38 5.03 13.10
N ASN A 96 9.02 3.87 13.03
CA ASN A 96 9.57 3.38 11.77
C ASN A 96 8.45 2.81 10.91
N PRO A 97 8.41 3.11 9.60
CA PRO A 97 7.44 2.53 8.70
C PRO A 97 7.64 1.01 8.57
N SER A 98 6.62 0.29 8.11
CA SER A 98 6.71 -1.14 7.78
C SER A 98 7.95 -1.43 6.92
N SER A 99 8.59 -2.59 7.12
CA SER A 99 9.66 -3.07 6.24
C SER A 99 9.24 -3.12 4.76
N ASP A 100 7.97 -3.45 4.50
CA ASP A 100 7.42 -3.55 3.14
C ASP A 100 7.21 -2.21 2.42
N THR A 101 7.52 -1.08 3.07
CA THR A 101 7.31 0.27 2.54
C THR A 101 7.87 0.45 1.12
N LYS A 102 9.05 -0.09 0.84
CA LYS A 102 9.66 0.01 -0.49
C LYS A 102 8.90 -0.79 -1.54
N THR A 103 8.34 -1.95 -1.17
CA THR A 103 7.46 -2.73 -2.05
C THR A 103 6.22 -1.92 -2.41
N HIS A 104 5.53 -1.37 -1.41
CA HIS A 104 4.35 -0.51 -1.63
C HIS A 104 4.67 0.69 -2.52
N MET A 105 5.79 1.37 -2.26
CA MET A 105 6.24 2.51 -3.05
C MET A 105 6.44 2.17 -4.53
N VAL A 106 7.10 1.04 -4.82
CA VAL A 106 7.30 0.56 -6.20
C VAL A 106 5.96 0.27 -6.86
N LEU A 107 5.04 -0.41 -6.18
CA LEU A 107 3.71 -0.73 -6.70
C LEU A 107 2.89 0.53 -6.96
N TYR A 108 2.91 1.53 -6.08
CA TYR A 108 2.24 2.80 -6.32
C TYR A 108 2.77 3.55 -7.54
N ARG A 109 4.07 3.43 -7.84
CA ARG A 109 4.67 4.01 -9.04
C ARG A 109 4.31 3.25 -10.32
N ARG A 110 4.27 1.92 -10.25
CA ARG A 110 4.00 1.04 -11.40
C ARG A 110 2.51 0.95 -11.73
N PHE A 111 1.63 1.10 -10.73
CA PHE A 111 0.18 0.99 -10.83
C PHE A 111 -0.48 2.30 -10.42
N PRO A 112 -0.57 3.29 -11.34
CA PRO A 112 -0.98 4.67 -10.99
C PRO A 112 -2.43 4.80 -10.53
N ASP A 113 -3.30 3.83 -10.82
CA ASP A 113 -4.74 3.91 -10.52
C ASP A 113 -5.10 3.30 -9.15
N ILE A 114 -4.18 2.62 -8.47
CA ILE A 114 -4.47 2.02 -7.17
C ILE A 114 -4.39 3.05 -6.05
N GLY A 115 -5.27 2.92 -5.04
CA GLY A 115 -5.35 3.81 -3.89
C GLY A 115 -4.98 3.17 -2.56
N GLY A 116 -4.91 1.83 -2.50
CA GLY A 116 -4.49 1.08 -1.33
C GLY A 116 -3.78 -0.21 -1.69
N ILE A 117 -2.89 -0.67 -0.80
CA ILE A 117 -2.16 -1.94 -0.94
C ILE A 117 -2.20 -2.66 0.41
N VAL A 118 -2.39 -3.98 0.38
CA VAL A 118 -2.29 -4.87 1.53
C VAL A 118 -1.27 -5.97 1.29
N HIS A 119 -0.50 -6.28 2.31
CA HIS A 119 0.35 -7.46 2.39
C HIS A 119 0.02 -8.25 3.64
N THR A 120 -0.07 -9.56 3.51
CA THR A 120 -0.29 -10.49 4.63
C THR A 120 0.53 -11.77 4.45
N HIS A 121 0.56 -12.57 5.51
CA HIS A 121 0.98 -13.97 5.44
C HIS A 121 -0.23 -14.88 5.72
N SER A 122 -1.37 -14.57 5.14
CA SER A 122 -2.60 -15.36 5.30
C SER A 122 -2.35 -16.83 4.89
N PRO A 123 -2.82 -17.82 5.67
CA PRO A 123 -2.34 -19.21 5.56
C PRO A 123 -2.50 -19.81 4.17
N TRP A 124 -3.65 -19.67 3.57
CA TRP A 124 -3.94 -20.30 2.27
C TRP A 124 -3.15 -19.67 1.12
N ALA A 125 -3.17 -18.35 0.99
CA ALA A 125 -2.42 -17.66 -0.06
C ALA A 125 -0.90 -17.85 0.11
N THR A 126 -0.40 -17.79 1.35
CA THR A 126 1.01 -18.02 1.65
C THR A 126 1.43 -19.47 1.33
N SER A 127 0.58 -20.45 1.56
CA SER A 127 0.85 -21.85 1.19
C SER A 127 1.07 -22.00 -0.31
N TRP A 128 0.24 -21.38 -1.13
CA TRP A 128 0.40 -21.35 -2.59
C TRP A 128 1.66 -20.60 -3.01
N ALA A 129 1.93 -19.46 -2.39
CA ALA A 129 3.14 -18.67 -2.66
C ALA A 129 4.42 -19.46 -2.34
N GLN A 130 4.46 -20.13 -1.19
CA GLN A 130 5.61 -20.96 -0.81
C GLN A 130 5.78 -22.19 -1.70
N ALA A 131 4.67 -22.77 -2.19
CA ALA A 131 4.71 -23.81 -3.20
C ALA A 131 5.14 -23.31 -4.59
N GLY A 132 5.23 -22.00 -4.77
CA GLY A 132 5.59 -21.37 -6.04
C GLY A 132 4.56 -21.58 -7.15
N ARG A 133 3.27 -21.64 -6.79
CA ARG A 133 2.18 -21.94 -7.70
C ARG A 133 1.12 -20.83 -7.68
N SER A 134 0.62 -20.51 -8.86
CA SER A 134 -0.58 -19.66 -9.01
C SER A 134 -1.79 -20.35 -8.39
N ILE A 135 -2.78 -19.58 -7.90
CA ILE A 135 -4.05 -20.12 -7.43
C ILE A 135 -4.99 -20.26 -8.64
N PRO A 136 -5.35 -21.47 -9.05
CA PRO A 136 -6.21 -21.67 -10.20
C PRO A 136 -7.64 -21.15 -9.97
N CYS A 137 -8.23 -20.58 -11.00
CA CYS A 137 -9.63 -20.16 -10.98
C CYS A 137 -10.56 -21.38 -11.19
N TYR A 138 -10.86 -22.08 -10.11
CA TYR A 138 -11.71 -23.29 -10.19
C TYR A 138 -13.21 -23.03 -10.09
N GLY A 139 -13.64 -21.87 -9.64
CA GLY A 139 -15.04 -21.64 -9.36
C GLY A 139 -15.50 -20.22 -9.58
N THR A 140 -16.83 -20.06 -9.59
CA THR A 140 -17.50 -18.79 -9.88
C THR A 140 -17.19 -17.71 -8.84
N THR A 141 -17.12 -18.06 -7.56
CA THR A 141 -16.78 -17.09 -6.49
C THR A 141 -15.41 -16.49 -6.71
N HIS A 142 -14.41 -17.27 -7.14
CA HIS A 142 -13.12 -16.73 -7.54
C HIS A 142 -13.27 -15.83 -8.78
N ALA A 143 -13.99 -16.32 -9.80
CA ALA A 143 -14.17 -15.60 -11.07
C ALA A 143 -14.93 -14.27 -10.93
N ASP A 144 -15.79 -14.14 -9.91
CA ASP A 144 -16.51 -12.89 -9.62
C ASP A 144 -15.57 -11.74 -9.24
N TYR A 145 -14.41 -12.05 -8.67
CA TYR A 145 -13.39 -11.08 -8.27
C TYR A 145 -12.19 -11.02 -9.22
N ILE A 146 -11.77 -12.19 -9.73
CA ILE A 146 -10.57 -12.33 -10.55
C ILE A 146 -10.87 -13.33 -11.66
N TYR A 147 -10.96 -12.86 -12.90
CA TYR A 147 -11.39 -13.65 -14.07
C TYR A 147 -10.38 -14.73 -14.51
N ARG A 148 -9.22 -14.82 -13.88
CA ARG A 148 -8.13 -15.75 -14.19
C ARG A 148 -7.49 -16.27 -12.90
N ASP A 149 -6.47 -17.12 -13.04
CA ASP A 149 -5.66 -17.55 -11.90
C ASP A 149 -5.01 -16.35 -11.20
N VAL A 150 -4.89 -16.38 -9.87
CA VAL A 150 -4.05 -15.45 -9.13
C VAL A 150 -2.60 -15.74 -9.49
N PRO A 151 -1.88 -14.79 -10.11
CA PRO A 151 -0.53 -15.05 -10.58
C PRO A 151 0.47 -15.21 -9.44
N CYS A 152 1.49 -16.04 -9.65
CA CYS A 152 2.61 -16.19 -8.73
C CYS A 152 3.89 -15.65 -9.39
N ALA A 153 4.47 -14.60 -8.79
CA ALA A 153 5.72 -14.03 -9.26
C ALA A 153 6.88 -15.00 -9.05
N ARG A 154 7.96 -14.85 -9.83
CA ARG A 154 9.19 -15.64 -9.68
C ARG A 154 9.87 -15.38 -8.34
N CYS A 155 10.78 -16.27 -7.94
CA CYS A 155 11.70 -15.97 -6.85
C CYS A 155 12.59 -14.77 -7.20
N LEU A 156 13.03 -14.04 -6.18
CA LEU A 156 14.14 -13.11 -6.30
C LEU A 156 15.44 -13.90 -6.49
N THR A 157 16.39 -13.33 -7.24
CA THR A 157 17.74 -13.86 -7.31
C THR A 157 18.51 -13.54 -6.03
N LYS A 158 19.66 -14.18 -5.85
CA LYS A 158 20.51 -13.89 -4.69
C LYS A 158 20.97 -12.42 -4.68
N GLU A 159 21.31 -11.88 -5.84
CA GLU A 159 21.74 -10.50 -6.00
C GLU A 159 20.60 -9.52 -5.64
N GLU A 160 19.37 -9.79 -6.08
CA GLU A 160 18.17 -8.99 -5.75
C GLU A 160 17.86 -9.02 -4.24
N LEU A 161 18.06 -10.17 -3.59
CA LEU A 161 17.91 -10.32 -2.15
C LEU A 161 18.96 -9.51 -1.37
N ASP A 162 20.22 -9.59 -1.81
CA ASP A 162 21.35 -8.95 -1.13
C ASP A 162 21.35 -7.41 -1.35
N GLU A 163 20.81 -6.92 -2.48
CA GLU A 163 20.77 -5.50 -2.82
C GLU A 163 19.67 -4.77 -2.05
N ASP A 164 18.42 -5.13 -2.25
CA ASP A 164 17.25 -4.48 -1.63
C ASP A 164 16.01 -5.38 -1.79
N TYR A 165 15.80 -6.28 -0.86
CA TYR A 165 14.76 -7.30 -0.90
C TYR A 165 13.37 -6.73 -1.14
N GLU A 166 12.96 -5.73 -0.37
CA GLU A 166 11.60 -5.17 -0.43
C GLU A 166 11.37 -4.39 -1.73
N LYS A 167 12.35 -3.61 -2.18
CA LYS A 167 12.28 -2.89 -3.45
C LYS A 167 12.19 -3.86 -4.61
N ASN A 168 13.07 -4.88 -4.63
CA ASN A 168 13.11 -5.87 -5.70
C ASN A 168 11.87 -6.76 -5.72
N THR A 169 11.22 -7.01 -4.58
CA THR A 169 9.90 -7.65 -4.52
C THR A 169 8.87 -6.84 -5.33
N GLY A 170 8.80 -5.54 -5.14
CA GLY A 170 7.91 -4.66 -5.90
C GLY A 170 8.22 -4.65 -7.40
N ILE A 171 9.51 -4.63 -7.76
CA ILE A 171 9.96 -4.67 -9.17
C ILE A 171 9.52 -5.98 -9.84
N VAL A 172 9.76 -7.13 -9.19
CA VAL A 172 9.40 -8.45 -9.73
C VAL A 172 7.88 -8.59 -9.92
N ILE A 173 7.08 -8.03 -9.01
CA ILE A 173 5.62 -7.97 -9.19
C ILE A 173 5.27 -7.14 -10.42
N GLY A 174 5.77 -5.92 -10.53
CA GLY A 174 5.48 -5.03 -11.65
C GLY A 174 5.90 -5.62 -13.00
N ASP A 175 7.08 -6.24 -13.05
CA ASP A 175 7.60 -6.91 -14.25
C ASP A 175 6.74 -8.10 -14.69
N LEU A 176 6.20 -8.88 -13.74
CA LEU A 176 5.27 -9.96 -14.05
C LEU A 176 4.03 -9.42 -14.79
N PHE A 177 3.39 -8.39 -14.24
CA PHE A 177 2.19 -7.80 -14.82
C PHE A 177 2.43 -7.21 -16.20
N GLU A 178 3.54 -6.49 -16.36
CA GLU A 178 3.93 -5.90 -17.65
C GLU A 178 4.26 -6.98 -18.69
N LYS A 179 5.10 -7.95 -18.33
CA LYS A 179 5.54 -9.02 -19.24
C LYS A 179 4.40 -9.91 -19.72
N GLU A 180 3.45 -10.24 -18.84
CA GLU A 180 2.31 -11.09 -19.16
C GLU A 180 1.10 -10.31 -19.67
N GLY A 181 1.17 -8.97 -19.72
CA GLY A 181 0.07 -8.12 -20.15
C GLY A 181 -1.15 -8.22 -19.23
N ILE A 182 -0.94 -8.42 -17.93
CA ILE A 182 -2.02 -8.54 -16.94
C ILE A 182 -2.52 -7.14 -16.57
N ASP A 183 -3.82 -6.91 -16.71
CA ASP A 183 -4.43 -5.69 -16.19
C ASP A 183 -4.53 -5.79 -14.65
N TYR A 184 -3.71 -5.02 -13.95
CA TYR A 184 -3.67 -4.98 -12.49
C TYR A 184 -4.97 -4.48 -11.83
N ARG A 185 -5.85 -3.82 -12.58
CA ARG A 185 -7.17 -3.40 -12.10
C ARG A 185 -8.17 -4.55 -12.12
N ALA A 186 -8.04 -5.44 -13.08
CA ALA A 186 -8.89 -6.63 -13.21
C ALA A 186 -8.33 -7.85 -12.44
N VAL A 187 -7.04 -7.84 -12.12
CA VAL A 187 -6.36 -8.86 -11.30
C VAL A 187 -5.64 -8.13 -10.16
N PRO A 188 -6.36 -7.73 -9.09
CA PRO A 188 -5.84 -6.85 -8.06
C PRO A 188 -5.02 -7.57 -6.98
N CYS A 189 -4.36 -8.65 -7.32
CA CYS A 189 -3.53 -9.40 -6.38
C CYS A 189 -2.46 -10.25 -7.08
N VAL A 190 -1.46 -10.66 -6.30
CA VAL A 190 -0.33 -11.49 -6.73
C VAL A 190 0.21 -12.29 -5.56
N LEU A 191 0.77 -13.45 -5.84
CA LEU A 191 1.60 -14.20 -4.89
C LEU A 191 3.08 -13.89 -5.15
N CYS A 192 3.81 -13.55 -4.11
CA CYS A 192 5.27 -13.51 -4.15
C CYS A 192 5.81 -14.89 -3.79
N ARG A 193 6.46 -15.56 -4.75
CA ARG A 193 7.00 -16.91 -4.53
C ARG A 193 7.95 -16.93 -3.32
N CYS A 194 7.82 -17.96 -2.49
CA CYS A 194 8.53 -18.15 -1.23
C CYS A 194 8.17 -17.17 -0.12
N HIS A 195 7.13 -16.32 -0.30
CA HIS A 195 6.79 -15.29 0.67
C HIS A 195 5.28 -15.30 1.01
N GLY A 196 4.47 -14.55 0.27
CA GLY A 196 3.04 -14.39 0.56
C GLY A 196 2.35 -13.49 -0.46
N PRO A 197 1.06 -13.16 -0.23
CA PRO A 197 0.27 -12.34 -1.14
C PRO A 197 0.49 -10.84 -0.93
N PHE A 198 0.38 -10.10 -2.04
CA PHE A 198 0.05 -8.69 -2.09
C PHE A 198 -1.27 -8.51 -2.84
N ALA A 199 -2.10 -7.59 -2.36
CA ALA A 199 -3.32 -7.19 -3.07
C ALA A 199 -3.49 -5.67 -3.00
N TRP A 200 -4.31 -5.12 -3.87
CA TRP A 200 -4.53 -3.68 -3.96
C TRP A 200 -5.95 -3.36 -4.40
N GLY A 201 -6.35 -2.10 -4.26
CA GLY A 201 -7.65 -1.62 -4.64
C GLY A 201 -7.70 -0.11 -4.78
N GLU A 202 -8.88 0.43 -5.03
CA GLU A 202 -9.12 1.87 -5.18
C GLU A 202 -8.85 2.68 -3.90
N ASN A 203 -8.88 2.00 -2.75
CA ASN A 203 -8.62 2.56 -1.43
C ASN A 203 -8.14 1.45 -0.47
N PRO A 204 -7.69 1.79 0.76
CA PRO A 204 -7.22 0.80 1.73
C PRO A 204 -8.21 -0.33 2.06
N HIS A 205 -9.50 -0.01 2.20
CA HIS A 205 -10.53 -1.01 2.51
C HIS A 205 -10.75 -1.98 1.35
N MET A 206 -10.77 -1.47 0.12
CA MET A 206 -10.89 -2.32 -1.08
C MET A 206 -9.65 -3.19 -1.31
N ALA A 207 -8.48 -2.77 -0.86
CA ALA A 207 -7.29 -3.60 -0.90
C ALA A 207 -7.39 -4.80 0.05
N VAL A 208 -8.01 -4.63 1.22
CA VAL A 208 -8.23 -5.71 2.21
C VAL A 208 -9.34 -6.66 1.76
N HIS A 209 -10.38 -6.14 1.13
CA HIS A 209 -11.53 -6.91 0.63
C HIS A 209 -11.13 -7.94 -0.40
#